data_94325043a5dfa5ee32f67e3b52b4fa04
#
_entry.id   94325043a5dfa5ee32f67e3b52b4fa04
#
_cell.length_a   1.000
_cell.length_b   1.000
_cell.length_c   1.000
_cell.angle_alpha   90.00
_cell.angle_beta   90.00
_cell.angle_gamma   90.00
#
_symmetry.space_group_name_H-M   'P 1'
#
loop_
_entity.id
_entity.type
_entity.pdbx_description
1 polymer ?
#
loop_
_entity_poly.entity_id
_entity_poly.type
_entity_poly.pdbx_seq_one_letter_code
_entity_poly.pdbx_strand_id
1 'polypeptide(L)'
;MDAPEIHYETEDFGDILKKDARFDPRAYDFVLQVISEASASAKGHVTGAELLDWFRDLALDAYGPMAYAVLTDWGVKTCEDVGDIVFNLYNAKRIAKTDSDSPADFIGGFDFRQEFLGPFEA
;
A
#
# COMPACT_ATOMS: atom_id res chain seq x y z
N MET A 1 -25.87 -15.41 0.88
CA MET A 1 -25.33 -15.25 0.81
C MET A 1 -24.75 -14.88 0.55
N ASP A 2 -24.33 -14.59 0.58
CA ASP A 2 -23.63 -14.22 0.41
C ASP A 2 -22.79 -14.05 0.34
N ALA A 3 -22.80 -13.93 0.55
CA ALA A 3 -21.81 -13.77 0.69
C ALA A 3 -20.62 -13.64 0.19
N PRO A 4 -20.51 -13.53 -0.63
CA PRO A 4 -19.35 -13.42 -1.26
C PRO A 4 -18.43 -12.51 -0.74
N GLU A 5 -18.81 -11.55 -0.51
CA GLU A 5 -17.97 -10.70 -0.11
C GLU A 5 -17.20 -11.10 0.91
N ILE A 6 -17.67 -11.89 1.45
CA ILE A 6 -17.04 -12.31 2.47
C ILE A 6 -15.75 -12.65 2.22
N HIS A 7 -15.48 -13.17 1.31
CA HIS A 7 -14.37 -13.77 1.22
C HIS A 7 -13.26 -13.08 0.98
N TYR A 8 -13.36 -12.09 0.43
CA TYR A 8 -12.15 -11.58 0.21
C TYR A 8 -11.63 -11.08 1.41
N GLU A 9 -12.39 -10.83 2.20
CA GLU A 9 -11.89 -10.43 3.31
C GLU A 9 -11.28 -11.46 3.93
N THR A 10 -11.52 -12.53 3.57
CA THR A 10 -10.86 -13.56 4.12
C THR A 10 -9.51 -13.63 3.60
N GLU A 11 -9.01 -12.65 2.86
CA GLU A 11 -7.67 -12.69 2.57
C GLU A 11 -6.93 -12.74 3.85
N ASP A 12 -6.19 -13.79 4.09
CA ASP A 12 -5.53 -14.04 5.35
C ASP A 12 -4.08 -13.65 5.22
N PHE A 13 -3.67 -12.66 5.98
CA PHE A 13 -2.28 -12.22 5.97
C PHE A 13 -1.48 -12.81 7.15
N GLY A 14 -2.02 -13.86 7.77
CA GLY A 14 -1.36 -14.46 8.94
C GLY A 14 0.06 -14.92 8.66
N ASP A 15 0.30 -15.48 7.50
CA ASP A 15 1.63 -15.94 7.12
C ASP A 15 2.60 -14.76 6.99
N ILE A 16 2.13 -13.63 6.47
CA ILE A 16 2.95 -12.45 6.34
C ILE A 16 3.22 -11.85 7.70
N LEU A 17 2.19 -11.77 8.55
CA LEU A 17 2.32 -11.17 9.86
C LEU A 17 3.23 -11.94 10.78
N LYS A 18 3.38 -13.23 10.57
CA LYS A 18 4.33 -14.03 11.34
C LYS A 18 5.78 -13.65 11.03
N LYS A 19 6.04 -13.17 9.83
CA LYS A 19 7.39 -12.79 9.44
C LYS A 19 7.64 -11.32 9.69
N ASP A 20 6.61 -10.48 9.58
CA ASP A 20 6.76 -9.05 9.74
C ASP A 20 5.47 -8.51 10.33
N ALA A 21 5.45 -8.27 11.61
CA ALA A 21 4.25 -7.86 12.33
C ALA A 21 4.09 -6.34 12.45
N ARG A 22 4.91 -5.58 11.71
CA ARG A 22 4.88 -4.13 11.85
C ARG A 22 3.61 -3.48 11.33
N PHE A 23 2.93 -4.12 10.37
CA PHE A 23 1.83 -3.49 9.68
C PHE A 23 0.51 -4.18 9.95
N ASP A 24 -0.55 -3.39 10.09
CA ASP A 24 -1.90 -3.90 10.27
C ASP A 24 -2.35 -4.62 9.00
N PRO A 25 -3.13 -5.69 9.09
CA PRO A 25 -3.68 -6.35 7.89
C PRO A 25 -4.38 -5.39 6.93
N ARG A 26 -5.00 -4.34 7.45
CA ARG A 26 -5.69 -3.36 6.60
C ARG A 26 -4.71 -2.62 5.67
N ALA A 27 -3.45 -2.50 6.09
CA ALA A 27 -2.44 -1.89 5.23
C ALA A 27 -2.19 -2.76 4.01
N TYR A 28 -2.16 -4.08 4.18
CA TYR A 28 -1.97 -4.99 3.06
C TYR A 28 -3.18 -4.96 2.12
N ASP A 29 -4.40 -4.90 2.65
CA ASP A 29 -5.58 -4.79 1.82
C ASP A 29 -5.55 -3.50 1.01
N PHE A 30 -5.18 -2.41 1.64
CA PHE A 30 -5.14 -1.12 0.96
C PHE A 30 -4.09 -1.12 -0.16
N VAL A 31 -2.91 -1.64 0.11
CA VAL A 31 -1.85 -1.69 -0.90
C VAL A 31 -2.25 -2.61 -2.06
N LEU A 32 -2.93 -3.73 -1.77
CA LEU A 32 -3.43 -4.58 -2.84
C LEU A 32 -4.42 -3.82 -3.73
N GLN A 33 -5.28 -3.01 -3.15
CA GLN A 33 -6.20 -2.20 -3.92
C GLN A 33 -5.45 -1.19 -4.78
N VAL A 34 -4.43 -0.55 -4.22
CA VAL A 34 -3.62 0.41 -4.95
C VAL A 34 -2.95 -0.26 -6.15
N ILE A 35 -2.37 -1.44 -5.95
CA ILE A 35 -1.72 -2.19 -7.02
C ILE A 35 -2.73 -2.54 -8.11
N SER A 36 -3.91 -2.98 -7.71
CA SER A 36 -4.95 -3.36 -8.65
C SER A 36 -5.37 -2.18 -9.52
N GLU A 37 -5.59 -1.03 -8.91
CA GLU A 37 -6.02 0.14 -9.68
C GLU A 37 -4.92 0.70 -10.56
N ALA A 38 -3.69 0.72 -10.05
CA ALA A 38 -2.57 1.19 -10.82
C ALA A 38 -2.34 0.29 -12.04
N SER A 39 -2.41 -1.02 -11.85
CA SER A 39 -2.19 -1.97 -12.92
C SER A 39 -3.29 -1.89 -13.98
N ALA A 40 -4.53 -1.69 -13.57
CA ALA A 40 -5.63 -1.58 -14.51
C ALA A 40 -5.50 -0.32 -15.37
N SER A 41 -4.96 0.75 -14.82
CA SER A 41 -4.81 2.00 -15.53
C SER A 41 -3.59 2.02 -16.44
N ALA A 42 -2.52 1.32 -16.05
CA ALA A 42 -1.24 1.48 -16.70
C ALA A 42 -1.06 0.68 -17.98
N LYS A 43 -1.84 -0.31 -18.23
CA LYS A 43 -1.66 -1.17 -19.39
C LYS A 43 -0.30 -1.81 -19.44
N GLY A 44 0.23 -2.21 -18.33
CA GLY A 44 1.53 -2.85 -18.26
C GLY A 44 2.16 -2.64 -16.93
N HIS A 45 3.48 -2.53 -16.94
CA HIS A 45 4.24 -2.44 -15.70
C HIS A 45 4.06 -1.09 -15.03
N VAL A 46 3.96 -1.10 -13.72
CA VAL A 46 3.90 0.09 -12.89
C VAL A 46 5.17 0.15 -12.07
N THR A 47 5.92 1.24 -12.16
CA THR A 47 7.15 1.38 -11.40
C THR A 47 6.85 1.67 -9.93
N GLY A 48 7.84 1.50 -9.07
CA GLY A 48 7.68 1.82 -7.65
C GLY A 48 7.29 3.27 -7.43
N ALA A 49 7.91 4.19 -8.18
CA ALA A 49 7.59 5.60 -8.06
C ALA A 49 6.14 5.88 -8.46
N GLU A 50 5.69 5.26 -9.54
CA GLU A 50 4.30 5.42 -9.96
C GLU A 50 3.34 4.83 -8.94
N LEU A 51 3.71 3.70 -8.36
CA LEU A 51 2.87 3.07 -7.35
C LEU A 51 2.74 3.95 -6.10
N LEU A 52 3.82 4.63 -5.72
CA LEU A 52 3.77 5.56 -4.60
C LEU A 52 2.82 6.73 -4.88
N ASP A 53 2.80 7.23 -6.11
CA ASP A 53 1.87 8.29 -6.47
C ASP A 53 0.43 7.80 -6.38
N TRP A 54 0.16 6.58 -6.85
CA TRP A 54 -1.16 6.00 -6.73
C TRP A 54 -1.55 5.81 -5.27
N PHE A 55 -0.60 5.35 -4.46
CA PHE A 55 -0.84 5.14 -3.03
C PHE A 55 -1.23 6.46 -2.36
N ARG A 56 -0.48 7.53 -2.63
CA ARG A 56 -0.77 8.83 -2.08
C ARG A 56 -2.15 9.32 -2.50
N ASP A 57 -2.44 9.27 -3.79
CA ASP A 57 -3.69 9.80 -4.30
C ASP A 57 -4.89 9.02 -3.79
N LEU A 58 -4.80 7.70 -3.75
CA LEU A 58 -5.91 6.90 -3.24
C LEU A 58 -6.10 7.08 -1.74
N ALA A 59 -5.01 7.24 -0.98
CA ALA A 59 -5.13 7.47 0.46
C ALA A 59 -5.80 8.82 0.74
N LEU A 60 -5.41 9.85 0.01
CA LEU A 60 -6.01 11.16 0.17
C LEU A 60 -7.48 11.15 -0.25
N ASP A 61 -7.79 10.43 -1.30
CA ASP A 61 -9.16 10.33 -1.78
C ASP A 61 -10.04 9.58 -0.78
N ALA A 62 -9.52 8.50 -0.21
CA ALA A 62 -10.31 7.66 0.69
C ALA A 62 -10.47 8.26 2.08
N TYR A 63 -9.42 8.89 2.59
CA TYR A 63 -9.38 9.31 4.00
C TYR A 63 -9.24 10.81 4.19
N GLY A 64 -8.93 11.56 3.15
CA GLY A 64 -8.81 13.02 3.23
C GLY A 64 -7.91 13.46 4.38
N PRO A 65 -8.39 14.38 5.22
CA PRO A 65 -7.58 14.89 6.33
C PRO A 65 -7.17 13.82 7.35
N MET A 66 -7.83 12.66 7.33
CA MET A 66 -7.53 11.58 8.26
C MET A 66 -6.47 10.62 7.73
N ALA A 67 -6.00 10.82 6.49
CA ALA A 67 -5.10 9.86 5.87
C ALA A 67 -3.84 9.59 6.70
N TYR A 68 -3.22 10.65 7.21
CA TYR A 68 -2.00 10.48 7.99
C TYR A 68 -2.26 9.63 9.24
N ALA A 69 -3.34 9.92 9.94
CA ALA A 69 -3.68 9.19 11.16
C ALA A 69 -4.00 7.73 10.87
N VAL A 70 -4.73 7.47 9.80
CA VAL A 70 -5.09 6.11 9.42
C VAL A 70 -3.82 5.30 9.06
N LEU A 71 -2.97 5.87 8.22
CA LEU A 71 -1.76 5.18 7.81
C LEU A 71 -0.82 4.95 8.98
N THR A 72 -0.66 5.94 9.85
CA THR A 72 0.18 5.81 11.02
C THR A 72 -0.37 4.72 11.95
N ASP A 73 -1.68 4.67 12.12
CA ASP A 73 -2.31 3.63 12.94
C ASP A 73 -2.04 2.23 12.37
N TRP A 74 -1.92 2.11 11.07
CA TRP A 74 -1.58 0.84 10.43
C TRP A 74 -0.09 0.52 10.47
N GLY A 75 0.73 1.43 10.95
CA GLY A 75 2.18 1.24 11.01
C GLY A 75 2.90 1.73 9.78
N VAL A 76 2.21 2.39 8.84
CA VAL A 76 2.80 2.82 7.58
C VAL A 76 3.17 4.29 7.73
N LYS A 77 4.46 4.56 7.83
CA LYS A 77 4.96 5.89 8.15
C LYS A 77 5.86 6.49 7.09
N THR A 78 6.37 5.67 6.18
CA THR A 78 7.31 6.12 5.15
C THR A 78 7.04 5.42 3.84
N CYS A 79 7.62 5.94 2.77
CA CYS A 79 7.54 5.28 1.47
C CYS A 79 8.26 3.94 1.51
N GLU A 80 9.33 3.84 2.30
CA GLU A 80 10.03 2.55 2.46
C GLU A 80 9.11 1.52 3.08
N ASP A 81 8.24 1.94 4.00
CA ASP A 81 7.26 1.02 4.59
C ASP A 81 6.30 0.49 3.53
N VAL A 82 5.88 1.34 2.60
CA VAL A 82 5.03 0.90 1.49
C VAL A 82 5.77 -0.13 0.67
N GLY A 83 7.04 0.11 0.39
CA GLY A 83 7.87 -0.85 -0.33
C GLY A 83 7.98 -2.18 0.38
N ASP A 84 8.15 -2.14 1.70
CA ASP A 84 8.23 -3.38 2.49
C ASP A 84 6.92 -4.16 2.40
N ILE A 85 5.78 -3.47 2.42
CA ILE A 85 4.49 -4.13 2.26
C ILE A 85 4.39 -4.79 0.89
N VAL A 86 4.80 -4.07 -0.16
CA VAL A 86 4.77 -4.60 -1.52
C VAL A 86 5.62 -5.88 -1.61
N PHE A 87 6.83 -5.84 -1.06
CA PHE A 87 7.70 -7.00 -1.17
C PHE A 87 7.28 -8.13 -0.24
N ASN A 88 6.64 -7.83 0.88
CA ASN A 88 6.04 -8.88 1.71
C ASN A 88 4.91 -9.59 0.95
N LEU A 89 4.10 -8.83 0.21
CA LEU A 89 3.05 -9.42 -0.61
C LEU A 89 3.63 -10.25 -1.74
N TYR A 90 4.70 -9.76 -2.37
CA TYR A 90 5.35 -10.51 -3.43
C TYR A 90 5.93 -11.81 -2.89
N ASN A 91 6.63 -11.75 -1.75
CA ASN A 91 7.25 -12.94 -1.19
C ASN A 91 6.23 -13.98 -0.75
N ALA A 92 5.02 -13.55 -0.39
CA ALA A 92 3.94 -14.45 -0.03
C ALA A 92 3.13 -14.88 -1.26
N LYS A 93 3.57 -14.48 -2.45
CA LYS A 93 2.94 -14.84 -3.73
C LYS A 93 1.53 -14.29 -3.87
N ARG A 94 1.28 -13.16 -3.24
CA ARG A 94 -0.01 -12.50 -3.37
C ARG A 94 -0.06 -11.58 -4.56
N ILE A 95 1.10 -11.17 -5.08
CA ILE A 95 1.22 -10.37 -6.29
C ILE A 95 2.42 -10.87 -7.08
N ALA A 96 2.44 -10.53 -8.36
CA ALA A 96 3.56 -10.85 -9.22
C ALA A 96 4.58 -9.73 -9.16
N LYS A 97 5.86 -10.06 -9.21
CA LYS A 97 6.92 -9.08 -9.25
C LYS A 97 7.42 -8.95 -10.68
N THR A 98 7.77 -7.75 -11.07
CA THR A 98 8.45 -7.58 -12.34
C THR A 98 9.94 -7.40 -12.08
N ASP A 99 10.75 -7.67 -13.08
CA ASP A 99 12.20 -7.64 -12.92
C ASP A 99 12.73 -6.27 -12.57
N SER A 100 12.02 -5.22 -12.94
CA SER A 100 12.51 -3.88 -12.67
C SER A 100 12.19 -3.37 -11.28
N ASP A 101 11.40 -4.10 -10.50
CA ASP A 101 11.05 -3.63 -9.17
C ASP A 101 12.13 -3.99 -8.16
N SER A 102 12.46 -3.05 -7.29
CA SER A 102 13.38 -3.31 -6.19
C SER A 102 12.99 -2.45 -5.00
N PRO A 103 13.41 -2.82 -3.79
CA PRO A 103 13.13 -2.00 -2.62
C PRO A 103 13.67 -0.58 -2.75
N ALA A 104 14.74 -0.40 -3.51
CA ALA A 104 15.33 0.92 -3.70
C ALA A 104 14.38 1.90 -4.38
N ASP A 105 13.43 1.40 -5.15
CA ASP A 105 12.47 2.25 -5.85
C ASP A 105 11.56 3.01 -4.89
N PHE A 106 11.51 2.58 -3.64
CA PHE A 106 10.64 3.22 -2.64
C PHE A 106 11.43 4.10 -1.67
N ILE A 107 12.75 4.17 -1.82
CA ILE A 107 13.56 4.97 -0.93
C ILE A 107 13.50 6.43 -1.38
N GLY A 108 13.29 7.33 -0.42
CA GLY A 108 13.32 8.75 -0.71
C GLY A 108 12.16 9.28 -1.52
N GLY A 109 11.02 8.62 -1.47
CA GLY A 109 9.87 9.03 -2.25
C GLY A 109 9.31 10.37 -1.80
N PHE A 110 8.51 10.40 -0.79
CA PHE A 110 7.98 11.65 -0.27
C PHE A 110 7.85 11.57 1.25
N ASP A 111 7.70 12.73 1.86
CA ASP A 111 7.54 12.81 3.31
C ASP A 111 6.06 12.65 3.60
N PHE A 112 5.71 11.63 4.37
CA PHE A 112 4.30 11.33 4.68
C PHE A 112 3.61 12.48 5.37
N ARG A 113 4.28 13.10 6.34
CA ARG A 113 3.65 14.20 7.06
C ARG A 113 3.32 15.35 6.11
N GLN A 114 4.24 15.69 5.25
CA GLN A 114 4.03 16.78 4.32
C GLN A 114 2.95 16.45 3.28
N GLU A 115 2.98 15.24 2.74
CA GLU A 115 2.02 14.87 1.70
C GLU A 115 0.62 14.65 2.23
N PHE A 116 0.47 14.11 3.43
CA PHE A 116 -0.83 13.73 3.95
C PHE A 116 -1.42 14.75 4.93
N LEU A 117 -0.60 15.61 5.52
CA LEU A 117 -1.09 16.67 6.39
C LEU A 117 -0.95 18.04 5.76
N GLY A 118 0.09 18.26 4.98
CA GLY A 118 0.34 19.56 4.39
C GLY A 118 -0.86 20.15 3.65
N PRO A 119 -1.56 19.38 2.81
CA PRO A 119 -2.70 19.94 2.07
C PRO A 119 -3.82 20.46 2.96
N PHE A 120 -3.88 20.01 4.21
CA PHE A 120 -4.96 20.37 5.12
C PHE A 120 -4.53 21.34 6.22
N GLU A 121 -3.28 21.77 6.21
CA GLU A 121 -2.81 22.72 7.19
C GLU A 121 -3.06 24.12 6.67
N ALA A 122 -3.52 24.97 7.56
CA ALA A 122 -3.86 26.34 7.18
C ALA A 122 -2.61 27.21 6.97
#